data_fec7f5e9b948f7f205e0dc8540e52272
#
_entry.id   fec7f5e9b948f7f205e0dc8540e52272
#
_cell.length_a   1.000
_cell.length_b   1.000
_cell.length_c   1.000
_cell.angle_alpha   90.00
_cell.angle_beta   90.00
_cell.angle_gamma   90.00
#
_symmetry.space_group_name_H-M   'P 1'
#
loop_
_entity.id
_entity.type
_entity.pdbx_description
1 polymer ?
#
loop_
_entity_poly.entity_id
_entity_poly.type
_entity_poly.pdbx_seq_one_letter_code
_entity_poly.pdbx_strand_id
1 'polypeptide(L)'
;MNIEEKYLLWLNHPNMDQDLKEELVSMDEKQKEDAFYVDAQFGTAGMRNILGAGTNRLNVYTIRKATMGLAIVLNKLNKSNGVAIAYDNRYKSVEFAQQSAKILASYGIKSYVYDSLRTTPQLSYTVRHLHCDAGIMITASHNGKEYNGYKIYDENGCQLTPEKVGEVIDAINNIKQYFVEEPKLTLQQEKLINTVDKSVDEDYINEVLTVQLNPQLSKDNFKLVYTPQHGTSYKAIKALFDKVGYDVVYVKEQCNPDPAFSNTLCPNPEDPRAYVLALEYAKQCDADIVLTTDPDGDRLGLAVKHDGQYVLLSGNQTGAIIIDYVFSQNKLKGTLPENAVMFNTVVTSDLGERIAQNYGVSVEKTLTGFKYIGDKIEQHNIKKDKTFVFGYEESYGYLIKDFVRDKDGNQSCLLIAECANYYKKKSMTMIDALNQLYQKYGTYRESQKSLTLTGADGKEKMQKMIESFRNNILSEFAGEKVVKYQDFGLRITIENGEKKELTGFDKSDVLKYFLADGSWIAIRPSGTEPKFKFYFCIKGDSQNDVLAKEKKYYQFVDELVK
;
A
#
# COMPACT_ATOMS: atom_id res chain seq x y z
N MET A 1 16.65 -30.53 3.42
CA MET A 1 15.74 -31.12 4.44
C MET A 1 14.37 -31.24 3.82
N ASN A 2 13.72 -32.40 3.96
CA ASN A 2 12.32 -32.57 3.61
C ASN A 2 11.40 -31.97 4.70
N ILE A 3 10.08 -31.99 4.47
CA ILE A 3 9.08 -31.39 5.37
C ILE A 3 9.15 -31.99 6.78
N GLU A 4 9.20 -33.32 6.89
CA GLU A 4 9.25 -34.02 8.17
C GLU A 4 10.54 -33.73 8.93
N GLU A 5 11.68 -33.68 8.26
CA GLU A 5 12.97 -33.32 8.87
C GLU A 5 12.94 -31.89 9.44
N LYS A 6 12.36 -30.93 8.71
CA LYS A 6 12.20 -29.55 9.18
C LYS A 6 11.25 -29.49 10.38
N TYR A 7 10.11 -30.18 10.31
CA TYR A 7 9.14 -30.23 11.41
C TYR A 7 9.75 -30.81 12.70
N LEU A 8 10.43 -31.96 12.60
CA LEU A 8 11.09 -32.58 13.75
C LEU A 8 12.20 -31.71 14.33
N LEU A 9 12.94 -30.99 13.48
CA LEU A 9 13.96 -30.04 13.92
C LEU A 9 13.34 -28.91 14.75
N TRP A 10 12.19 -28.39 14.33
CA TRP A 10 11.45 -27.37 15.07
C TRP A 10 10.87 -27.92 16.37
N LEU A 11 10.20 -29.05 16.32
CA LEU A 11 9.57 -29.67 17.49
C LEU A 11 10.57 -29.98 18.62
N ASN A 12 11.78 -30.39 18.25
CA ASN A 12 12.84 -30.77 19.20
C ASN A 12 13.79 -29.60 19.55
N HIS A 13 13.53 -28.38 19.06
CA HIS A 13 14.37 -27.23 19.39
C HIS A 13 14.23 -26.87 20.88
N PRO A 14 15.35 -26.86 21.65
CA PRO A 14 15.30 -26.76 23.13
C PRO A 14 14.76 -25.42 23.63
N ASN A 15 14.94 -24.35 22.87
CA ASN A 15 14.55 -22.99 23.23
C ASN A 15 13.32 -22.53 22.43
N MET A 16 12.50 -23.46 21.87
CA MET A 16 11.29 -23.10 21.12
C MET A 16 10.31 -22.36 22.04
N ASP A 17 9.80 -21.21 21.55
CA ASP A 17 8.75 -20.46 22.22
C ASP A 17 7.55 -21.37 22.49
N GLN A 18 6.97 -21.27 23.68
CA GLN A 18 5.97 -22.23 24.16
C GLN A 18 4.71 -22.26 23.26
N ASP A 19 4.26 -21.09 22.80
CA ASP A 19 3.11 -20.98 21.89
C ASP A 19 3.37 -21.66 20.52
N LEU A 20 4.57 -21.49 19.95
CA LEU A 20 4.96 -22.16 18.71
C LEU A 20 5.09 -23.68 18.90
N LYS A 21 5.57 -24.12 20.07
CA LYS A 21 5.69 -25.55 20.40
C LYS A 21 4.33 -26.22 20.54
N GLU A 22 3.37 -25.57 21.19
CA GLU A 22 2.00 -26.04 21.32
C GLU A 22 1.31 -26.17 19.95
N GLU A 23 1.54 -25.17 19.08
CA GLU A 23 1.05 -25.20 17.69
C GLU A 23 1.64 -26.39 16.92
N LEU A 24 2.97 -26.60 16.97
CA LEU A 24 3.64 -27.72 16.31
C LEU A 24 3.06 -29.08 16.72
N VAL A 25 2.85 -29.30 18.04
CA VAL A 25 2.29 -30.54 18.56
C VAL A 25 0.86 -30.79 18.04
N SER A 26 0.09 -29.74 17.78
CA SER A 26 -1.31 -29.84 17.32
C SER A 26 -1.47 -29.95 15.82
N MET A 27 -0.41 -29.78 15.01
CA MET A 27 -0.47 -29.77 13.56
C MET A 27 -0.86 -31.14 12.99
N ASP A 28 -1.84 -31.16 12.09
CA ASP A 28 -2.10 -32.28 11.18
C ASP A 28 -1.12 -32.28 9.99
N GLU A 29 -1.14 -33.34 9.17
CA GLU A 29 -0.20 -33.49 8.04
C GLU A 29 -0.32 -32.36 6.99
N LYS A 30 -1.51 -31.85 6.74
CA LYS A 30 -1.74 -30.75 5.81
C LYS A 30 -1.18 -29.43 6.36
N GLN A 31 -1.34 -29.19 7.65
CA GLN A 31 -0.78 -28.03 8.33
C GLN A 31 0.76 -28.08 8.38
N LYS A 32 1.34 -29.27 8.60
CA LYS A 32 2.80 -29.47 8.51
C LYS A 32 3.32 -29.17 7.10
N GLU A 33 2.65 -29.75 6.08
CA GLU A 33 3.01 -29.47 4.69
C GLU A 33 2.99 -27.97 4.42
N ASP A 34 1.91 -27.27 4.73
CA ASP A 34 1.76 -25.84 4.49
C ASP A 34 2.77 -24.99 5.28
N ALA A 35 3.13 -25.38 6.50
CA ALA A 35 4.09 -24.68 7.36
C ALA A 35 5.57 -24.86 6.93
N PHE A 36 5.92 -25.96 6.23
CA PHE A 36 7.31 -26.35 6.00
C PHE A 36 7.69 -26.63 4.54
N TYR A 37 6.74 -26.59 3.55
CA TYR A 37 7.05 -26.91 2.15
C TYR A 37 8.07 -25.94 1.52
N VAL A 38 8.11 -24.70 1.99
CA VAL A 38 9.02 -23.65 1.52
C VAL A 38 9.44 -22.76 2.71
N ASP A 39 10.53 -22.05 2.58
CA ASP A 39 10.91 -21.03 3.55
C ASP A 39 10.26 -19.70 3.18
N ALA A 40 9.77 -18.95 4.18
CA ALA A 40 9.19 -17.63 3.97
C ALA A 40 10.19 -16.72 3.24
N GLN A 41 9.80 -16.27 2.06
CA GLN A 41 10.65 -15.46 1.20
C GLN A 41 10.45 -13.97 1.48
N PHE A 42 11.54 -13.25 1.48
CA PHE A 42 11.50 -11.79 1.44
C PHE A 42 11.18 -11.38 -0.01
N GLY A 43 9.92 -11.01 -0.24
CA GLY A 43 9.47 -10.58 -1.56
C GLY A 43 9.75 -9.11 -1.83
N THR A 44 9.39 -8.65 -3.02
CA THR A 44 9.54 -7.24 -3.43
C THR A 44 8.71 -6.26 -2.59
N ALA A 45 7.73 -6.75 -1.82
CA ALA A 45 6.90 -5.95 -0.91
C ALA A 45 7.25 -6.17 0.58
N GLY A 46 8.43 -6.72 0.86
CA GLY A 46 8.81 -7.21 2.18
C GLY A 46 8.41 -8.67 2.39
N MET A 47 8.41 -9.13 3.64
CA MET A 47 7.93 -10.45 4.04
C MET A 47 6.51 -10.29 4.60
N ARG A 48 5.55 -11.04 4.09
CA ARG A 48 4.16 -11.06 4.59
C ARG A 48 3.66 -12.49 4.58
N ASN A 49 3.25 -12.99 5.74
CA ASN A 49 2.77 -14.35 5.85
C ASN A 49 1.83 -14.53 7.07
N ILE A 50 1.22 -15.71 7.18
CA ILE A 50 0.47 -16.13 8.36
C ILE A 50 1.44 -16.26 9.54
N LEU A 51 1.00 -15.82 10.72
CA LEU A 51 1.69 -16.03 11.99
C LEU A 51 1.69 -17.51 12.36
N GLY A 52 2.76 -18.01 12.97
CA GLY A 52 2.80 -19.36 13.51
C GLY A 52 4.15 -20.05 13.38
N ALA A 53 4.15 -21.34 13.75
CA ALA A 53 5.33 -22.19 13.72
C ALA A 53 5.61 -22.70 12.30
N GLY A 54 6.89 -22.71 11.91
CA GLY A 54 7.34 -23.23 10.63
C GLY A 54 8.16 -22.24 9.80
N THR A 55 8.82 -22.77 8.79
CA THR A 55 9.69 -21.98 7.92
C THR A 55 8.89 -21.11 6.92
N ASN A 56 7.66 -21.54 6.57
CA ASN A 56 6.72 -20.78 5.73
C ASN A 56 5.72 -20.00 6.58
N ARG A 57 6.15 -19.47 7.71
CA ARG A 57 5.35 -18.67 8.64
C ARG A 57 6.14 -17.45 9.10
N LEU A 58 5.41 -16.47 9.63
CA LEU A 58 6.02 -15.33 10.30
C LEU A 58 6.05 -15.60 11.81
N ASN A 59 7.25 -15.60 12.35
CA ASN A 59 7.55 -15.84 13.77
C ASN A 59 8.86 -15.17 14.17
N VAL A 60 9.24 -15.26 15.44
CA VAL A 60 10.45 -14.61 15.96
C VAL A 60 11.73 -15.04 15.23
N TYR A 61 11.84 -16.29 14.80
CA TYR A 61 13.02 -16.80 14.10
C TYR A 61 13.16 -16.22 12.70
N THR A 62 12.03 -16.14 11.96
CA THR A 62 12.02 -15.52 10.62
C THR A 62 12.27 -14.02 10.68
N ILE A 63 11.74 -13.32 11.69
CA ILE A 63 11.98 -11.88 11.93
C ILE A 63 13.45 -11.63 12.31
N ARG A 64 14.02 -12.39 13.26
CA ARG A 64 15.42 -12.27 13.65
C ARG A 64 16.35 -12.51 12.45
N LYS A 65 16.05 -13.52 11.63
CA LYS A 65 16.83 -13.83 10.44
C LYS A 65 16.78 -12.71 9.40
N ALA A 66 15.59 -12.15 9.14
CA ALA A 66 15.43 -11.01 8.23
C ALA A 66 16.19 -9.78 8.73
N THR A 67 16.08 -9.48 10.03
CA THR A 67 16.79 -8.35 10.65
C THR A 67 18.31 -8.56 10.67
N MET A 68 18.78 -9.78 10.89
CA MET A 68 20.21 -10.13 10.78
C MET A 68 20.73 -9.88 9.37
N GLY A 69 19.98 -10.24 8.33
CA GLY A 69 20.33 -9.93 6.94
C GLY A 69 20.47 -8.43 6.70
N LEU A 70 19.52 -7.62 7.18
CA LEU A 70 19.61 -6.16 7.12
C LEU A 70 20.84 -5.64 7.87
N ALA A 71 21.10 -6.12 9.08
CA ALA A 71 22.25 -5.70 9.89
C ALA A 71 23.59 -5.99 9.20
N ILE A 72 23.72 -7.14 8.55
CA ILE A 72 24.91 -7.51 7.75
C ILE A 72 25.13 -6.52 6.60
N VAL A 73 24.06 -6.16 5.88
CA VAL A 73 24.14 -5.18 4.77
C VAL A 73 24.53 -3.79 5.28
N LEU A 74 23.88 -3.31 6.35
CA LEU A 74 24.20 -1.99 6.93
C LEU A 74 25.66 -1.90 7.38
N ASN A 75 26.18 -2.94 8.05
CA ASN A 75 27.57 -3.00 8.48
C ASN A 75 28.54 -3.07 7.28
N LYS A 76 28.21 -3.82 6.24
CA LYS A 76 28.99 -3.86 4.99
C LYS A 76 29.09 -2.48 4.33
N LEU A 77 28.02 -1.69 4.41
CA LEU A 77 27.95 -0.33 3.88
C LEU A 77 28.49 0.75 4.84
N ASN A 78 29.02 0.35 6.02
CA ASN A 78 29.51 1.26 7.08
C ASN A 78 28.45 2.29 7.51
N LYS A 79 27.18 1.91 7.55
CA LYS A 79 26.08 2.75 8.01
C LYS A 79 26.07 2.86 9.53
N SER A 80 25.86 4.06 10.10
CA SER A 80 26.03 4.35 11.53
C SER A 80 24.93 5.21 12.16
N ASN A 81 24.00 5.74 11.36
CA ASN A 81 22.93 6.63 11.86
C ASN A 81 21.80 5.86 12.54
N GLY A 82 21.68 4.56 12.25
CA GLY A 82 20.75 3.66 12.91
C GLY A 82 19.49 3.38 12.09
N VAL A 83 18.54 2.70 12.73
CA VAL A 83 17.31 2.18 12.10
C VAL A 83 16.08 2.61 12.89
N ALA A 84 15.11 3.25 12.23
CA ALA A 84 13.81 3.55 12.82
C ALA A 84 12.90 2.31 12.75
N ILE A 85 12.11 2.04 13.80
CA ILE A 85 11.22 0.87 13.87
C ILE A 85 9.83 1.31 14.32
N ALA A 86 8.82 1.03 13.49
CA ALA A 86 7.42 1.20 13.81
C ALA A 86 6.63 -0.10 13.57
N TYR A 87 5.43 -0.17 14.13
CA TYR A 87 4.59 -1.36 14.09
C TYR A 87 3.11 -0.99 14.18
N ASP A 88 2.26 -1.89 13.67
CA ASP A 88 0.80 -1.77 13.72
C ASP A 88 0.19 -2.51 14.94
N ASN A 89 -1.14 -2.63 14.95
CA ASN A 89 -1.92 -3.23 16.05
C ASN A 89 -1.96 -4.76 16.07
N ARG A 90 -1.31 -5.45 15.13
CA ARG A 90 -1.44 -6.91 14.94
C ARG A 90 -0.80 -7.72 16.06
N TYR A 91 -1.25 -8.96 16.19
CA TYR A 91 -0.59 -9.93 17.06
C TYR A 91 0.90 -9.99 16.75
N LYS A 92 1.73 -10.06 17.79
CA LYS A 92 3.20 -10.15 17.73
C LYS A 92 3.91 -8.91 17.16
N SER A 93 3.22 -7.83 16.74
CA SER A 93 3.89 -6.65 16.14
C SER A 93 4.89 -5.99 17.10
N VAL A 94 4.51 -5.79 18.37
CA VAL A 94 5.39 -5.23 19.41
C VAL A 94 6.60 -6.14 19.64
N GLU A 95 6.36 -7.45 19.78
CA GLU A 95 7.40 -8.44 19.98
C GLU A 95 8.41 -8.45 18.83
N PHE A 96 7.93 -8.46 17.58
CA PHE A 96 8.78 -8.44 16.39
C PHE A 96 9.61 -7.16 16.28
N ALA A 97 9.04 -6.00 16.65
CA ALA A 97 9.77 -4.74 16.70
C ALA A 97 10.92 -4.79 17.74
N GLN A 98 10.64 -5.34 18.93
CA GLN A 98 11.65 -5.51 20.00
C GLN A 98 12.74 -6.51 19.60
N GLN A 99 12.36 -7.65 18.99
CA GLN A 99 13.32 -8.64 18.51
C GLN A 99 14.23 -8.04 17.42
N SER A 100 13.66 -7.24 16.52
CA SER A 100 14.44 -6.52 15.51
C SER A 100 15.44 -5.56 16.15
N ALA A 101 15.03 -4.77 17.14
CA ALA A 101 15.92 -3.86 17.85
C ALA A 101 17.07 -4.60 18.57
N LYS A 102 16.79 -5.74 19.22
CA LYS A 102 17.81 -6.57 19.88
C LYS A 102 18.82 -7.14 18.88
N ILE A 103 18.38 -7.64 17.72
CA ILE A 103 19.28 -8.12 16.67
C ILE A 103 20.17 -6.97 16.17
N LEU A 104 19.60 -5.80 15.85
CA LEU A 104 20.39 -4.64 15.43
C LEU A 104 21.45 -4.25 16.47
N ALA A 105 21.05 -4.17 17.75
CA ALA A 105 21.95 -3.85 18.85
C ALA A 105 23.09 -4.87 19.00
N SER A 106 22.83 -6.16 18.78
CA SER A 106 23.87 -7.21 18.82
C SER A 106 24.93 -7.04 17.72
N TYR A 107 24.55 -6.39 16.60
CA TYR A 107 25.44 -6.00 15.50
C TYR A 107 26.07 -4.60 15.66
N GLY A 108 25.87 -3.95 16.83
CA GLY A 108 26.37 -2.61 17.10
C GLY A 108 25.60 -1.49 16.42
N ILE A 109 24.41 -1.78 15.88
CA ILE A 109 23.59 -0.80 15.15
C ILE A 109 22.56 -0.19 16.11
N LYS A 110 22.49 1.15 16.13
CA LYS A 110 21.51 1.90 16.89
C LYS A 110 20.11 1.73 16.29
N SER A 111 19.09 1.67 17.12
CA SER A 111 17.70 1.70 16.71
C SER A 111 16.89 2.75 17.45
N TYR A 112 15.83 3.26 16.78
CA TYR A 112 14.84 4.18 17.32
C TYR A 112 13.47 3.50 17.19
N VAL A 113 12.96 2.97 18.30
CA VAL A 113 11.71 2.18 18.34
C VAL A 113 10.59 3.05 18.88
N TYR A 114 9.46 3.05 18.25
CA TYR A 114 8.27 3.71 18.79
C TYR A 114 7.75 3.01 20.05
N ASP A 115 7.29 3.80 21.01
CA ASP A 115 6.72 3.33 22.30
C ASP A 115 5.32 2.73 22.16
N SER A 116 4.65 3.03 21.06
CA SER A 116 3.32 2.53 20.71
C SER A 116 3.18 2.52 19.17
N LEU A 117 2.11 1.90 18.69
CA LEU A 117 1.89 1.74 17.25
C LEU A 117 1.88 3.10 16.51
N ARG A 118 2.44 3.10 15.30
CA ARG A 118 2.50 4.25 14.39
C ARG A 118 2.21 3.81 12.96
N THR A 119 1.78 4.78 12.16
CA THR A 119 1.47 4.55 10.75
C THR A 119 2.74 4.34 9.91
N THR A 120 2.58 3.63 8.79
CA THR A 120 3.64 3.49 7.77
C THR A 120 4.21 4.85 7.32
N PRO A 121 3.40 5.89 7.01
CA PRO A 121 3.97 7.20 6.67
C PRO A 121 4.71 7.88 7.82
N GLN A 122 4.31 7.67 9.10
CA GLN A 122 5.10 8.17 10.23
C GLN A 122 6.48 7.52 10.30
N LEU A 123 6.60 6.22 9.99
CA LEU A 123 7.91 5.58 9.87
C LEU A 123 8.74 6.23 8.75
N SER A 124 8.16 6.39 7.55
CA SER A 124 8.85 7.04 6.42
C SER A 124 9.37 8.43 6.80
N TYR A 125 8.53 9.21 7.48
CA TYR A 125 8.92 10.52 8.03
C TYR A 125 10.06 10.43 9.03
N THR A 126 9.98 9.50 10.00
CA THR A 126 10.98 9.33 11.06
C THR A 126 12.34 8.96 10.51
N VAL A 127 12.40 8.05 9.52
CA VAL A 127 13.65 7.70 8.84
C VAL A 127 14.32 8.95 8.28
N ARG A 128 13.57 9.81 7.60
CA ARG A 128 14.05 11.06 6.99
C ARG A 128 14.41 12.10 8.04
N HIS A 129 13.54 12.32 9.01
CA HIS A 129 13.68 13.35 10.05
C HIS A 129 14.88 13.09 10.97
N LEU A 130 15.08 11.83 11.37
CA LEU A 130 16.23 11.41 12.19
C LEU A 130 17.46 11.03 11.37
N HIS A 131 17.41 11.14 10.03
CA HIS A 131 18.49 10.75 9.12
C HIS A 131 18.94 9.30 9.33
N CYS A 132 18.01 8.38 9.63
CA CYS A 132 18.31 6.99 9.79
C CYS A 132 18.80 6.35 8.48
N ASP A 133 19.62 5.30 8.59
CA ASP A 133 20.12 4.54 7.44
C ASP A 133 19.06 3.61 6.84
N ALA A 134 18.08 3.22 7.66
CA ALA A 134 16.98 2.35 7.26
C ALA A 134 15.77 2.52 8.18
N GLY A 135 14.62 1.98 7.75
CA GLY A 135 13.42 1.82 8.55
C GLY A 135 12.87 0.39 8.52
N ILE A 136 12.21 -0.03 9.58
CA ILE A 136 11.50 -1.30 9.66
C ILE A 136 10.04 -1.02 10.03
N MET A 137 9.10 -1.51 9.21
CA MET A 137 7.67 -1.50 9.53
C MET A 137 7.16 -2.91 9.73
N ILE A 138 6.64 -3.20 10.92
CA ILE A 138 6.00 -4.47 11.24
C ILE A 138 4.50 -4.33 10.98
N THR A 139 4.03 -4.86 9.87
CA THR A 139 2.64 -4.77 9.43
C THR A 139 2.32 -5.74 8.29
N ALA A 140 1.07 -6.19 8.23
CA ALA A 140 0.50 -6.84 7.05
C ALA A 140 -0.55 -5.96 6.34
N SER A 141 -0.55 -4.63 6.60
CA SER A 141 -1.51 -3.67 6.01
C SER A 141 -2.96 -4.14 6.27
N HIS A 142 -3.76 -4.32 5.24
CA HIS A 142 -5.18 -4.66 5.30
C HIS A 142 -5.51 -6.18 5.32
N ASN A 143 -4.51 -7.06 5.45
CA ASN A 143 -4.77 -8.50 5.52
C ASN A 143 -5.51 -8.88 6.82
N GLY A 144 -6.10 -10.07 6.87
CA GLY A 144 -6.76 -10.62 8.05
C GLY A 144 -5.85 -10.69 9.29
N LYS A 145 -6.45 -10.97 10.44
CA LYS A 145 -5.78 -10.98 11.76
C LYS A 145 -4.69 -12.04 11.90
N GLU A 146 -4.76 -13.08 11.10
CA GLU A 146 -3.81 -14.20 11.06
C GLU A 146 -2.48 -13.84 10.41
N TYR A 147 -2.41 -12.70 9.68
CA TYR A 147 -1.22 -12.24 8.98
C TYR A 147 -0.43 -11.22 9.79
N ASN A 148 0.89 -11.24 9.62
CA ASN A 148 1.75 -10.10 9.92
C ASN A 148 2.82 -9.96 8.81
N GLY A 149 3.70 -8.97 8.92
CA GLY A 149 4.72 -8.72 7.91
C GLY A 149 5.88 -7.88 8.42
N TYR A 150 6.90 -7.77 7.55
CA TYR A 150 8.14 -7.06 7.80
C TYR A 150 8.54 -6.32 6.53
N LYS A 151 8.49 -5.00 6.54
CA LYS A 151 8.88 -4.13 5.43
C LYS A 151 10.16 -3.39 5.79
N ILE A 152 11.08 -3.22 4.84
CA ILE A 152 12.31 -2.43 5.00
C ILE A 152 12.23 -1.17 4.14
N TYR A 153 12.66 -0.06 4.72
CA TYR A 153 12.74 1.26 4.10
C TYR A 153 14.21 1.70 4.03
N ASP A 154 14.60 2.40 2.97
CA ASP A 154 15.92 2.99 2.82
C ASP A 154 16.06 4.32 3.58
N GLU A 155 17.24 4.93 3.52
CA GLU A 155 17.55 6.22 4.14
C GLU A 155 16.69 7.39 3.66
N ASN A 156 16.01 7.25 2.54
CA ASN A 156 15.08 8.24 2.01
C ASN A 156 13.65 8.05 2.55
N GLY A 157 13.42 7.04 3.38
CA GLY A 157 12.08 6.68 3.87
C GLY A 157 11.22 6.03 2.79
N CYS A 158 11.82 5.49 1.74
CA CYS A 158 11.16 4.74 0.68
C CYS A 158 11.29 3.23 0.93
N GLN A 159 10.23 2.46 0.76
CA GLN A 159 10.33 1.02 0.82
C GLN A 159 11.31 0.50 -0.24
N LEU A 160 12.18 -0.44 0.12
CA LEU A 160 13.22 -0.94 -0.77
C LEU A 160 12.67 -1.42 -2.12
N THR A 161 13.29 -0.95 -3.21
CA THR A 161 13.05 -1.48 -4.56
C THR A 161 13.60 -2.89 -4.72
N PRO A 162 13.19 -3.66 -5.74
CA PRO A 162 13.71 -5.01 -5.97
C PRO A 162 15.24 -5.12 -6.04
N GLU A 163 15.90 -4.11 -6.61
CA GLU A 163 17.36 -4.05 -6.70
C GLU A 163 17.99 -3.95 -5.30
N LYS A 164 17.56 -2.97 -4.50
CA LYS A 164 18.08 -2.74 -3.14
C LYS A 164 17.76 -3.90 -2.19
N VAL A 165 16.57 -4.49 -2.28
CA VAL A 165 16.19 -5.63 -1.44
C VAL A 165 16.97 -6.90 -1.79
N GLY A 166 17.48 -7.01 -3.00
CA GLY A 166 18.30 -8.16 -3.46
C GLY A 166 19.51 -8.38 -2.55
N GLU A 167 20.23 -7.33 -2.14
CA GLU A 167 21.37 -7.44 -1.23
C GLU A 167 20.97 -8.01 0.14
N VAL A 168 19.82 -7.60 0.66
CA VAL A 168 19.29 -8.11 1.93
C VAL A 168 18.88 -9.59 1.81
N ILE A 169 18.22 -9.96 0.70
CA ILE A 169 17.86 -11.35 0.41
C ILE A 169 19.10 -12.22 0.32
N ASP A 170 20.13 -11.78 -0.38
CA ASP A 170 21.40 -12.51 -0.48
C ASP A 170 22.07 -12.68 0.88
N ALA A 171 22.05 -11.64 1.71
CA ALA A 171 22.56 -11.73 3.07
C ALA A 171 21.77 -12.75 3.91
N ILE A 172 20.42 -12.73 3.86
CA ILE A 172 19.55 -13.69 4.54
C ILE A 172 19.85 -15.13 4.10
N ASN A 173 19.97 -15.36 2.79
CA ASN A 173 20.24 -16.69 2.22
C ASN A 173 21.62 -17.25 2.63
N ASN A 174 22.58 -16.37 2.89
CA ASN A 174 23.92 -16.75 3.33
C ASN A 174 24.03 -17.00 4.85
N ILE A 175 22.98 -16.73 5.64
CA ILE A 175 22.94 -17.04 7.06
C ILE A 175 22.87 -18.55 7.26
N LYS A 176 23.92 -19.12 7.85
CA LYS A 176 24.05 -20.57 8.06
C LYS A 176 23.26 -21.08 9.28
N GLN A 177 22.98 -20.21 10.25
CA GLN A 177 22.17 -20.55 11.41
C GLN A 177 20.74 -20.85 10.95
N TYR A 178 20.26 -22.04 11.28
CA TYR A 178 18.88 -22.44 11.00
C TYR A 178 17.89 -21.64 11.87
N PHE A 179 18.19 -21.58 13.19
CA PHE A 179 17.50 -20.72 14.13
C PHE A 179 18.39 -19.55 14.51
N VAL A 180 17.88 -18.34 14.39
CA VAL A 180 18.54 -17.14 14.94
C VAL A 180 17.95 -16.91 16.33
N GLU A 181 18.74 -17.22 17.35
CA GLU A 181 18.36 -17.07 18.76
C GLU A 181 18.28 -15.59 19.16
N GLU A 182 17.52 -15.33 20.24
CA GLU A 182 17.54 -14.01 20.86
C GLU A 182 18.93 -13.71 21.43
N PRO A 183 19.58 -12.59 21.03
CA PRO A 183 20.92 -12.29 21.50
C PRO A 183 20.91 -11.86 22.96
N LYS A 184 21.92 -12.30 23.71
CA LYS A 184 22.23 -11.76 25.06
C LYS A 184 23.03 -10.48 24.88
N LEU A 185 22.39 -9.33 25.13
CA LEU A 185 23.03 -8.03 24.98
C LEU A 185 23.89 -7.66 26.17
N THR A 186 24.98 -6.97 25.93
CA THR A 186 25.76 -6.26 26.95
C THR A 186 25.05 -4.93 27.27
N LEU A 187 25.36 -4.35 28.45
CA LEU A 187 24.84 -3.03 28.83
C LEU A 187 25.14 -1.92 27.80
N GLN A 188 26.25 -2.04 27.05
CA GLN A 188 26.56 -1.09 25.97
C GLN A 188 25.66 -1.29 24.77
N GLN A 189 25.33 -2.53 24.42
CA GLN A 189 24.44 -2.86 23.32
C GLN A 189 22.97 -2.48 23.63
N GLU A 190 22.52 -2.67 24.88
CA GLU A 190 21.20 -2.24 25.31
C GLU A 190 20.98 -0.72 25.12
N LYS A 191 22.02 0.10 25.35
CA LYS A 191 21.98 1.55 25.13
C LYS A 191 21.84 1.96 23.65
N LEU A 192 22.00 1.03 22.72
CA LEU A 192 21.75 1.28 21.29
C LEU A 192 20.26 1.25 20.94
N ILE A 193 19.40 0.73 21.83
CA ILE A 193 17.96 0.69 21.64
C ILE A 193 17.36 1.96 22.28
N ASN A 194 16.89 2.88 21.43
CA ASN A 194 16.32 4.16 21.85
C ASN A 194 14.83 4.21 21.54
N THR A 195 14.10 5.00 22.29
CA THR A 195 12.71 5.33 21.95
C THR A 195 12.68 6.57 21.04
N VAL A 196 11.80 6.60 20.06
CA VAL A 196 11.56 7.78 19.22
C VAL A 196 11.00 8.90 20.10
N ASP A 197 11.57 10.10 19.99
CA ASP A 197 11.09 11.25 20.74
C ASP A 197 9.69 11.70 20.26
N LYS A 198 8.86 12.15 21.18
CA LYS A 198 7.49 12.58 20.88
C LYS A 198 7.43 13.82 19.97
N SER A 199 8.48 14.64 19.95
CA SER A 199 8.58 15.79 19.04
C SER A 199 8.50 15.38 17.58
N VAL A 200 8.99 14.16 17.23
CA VAL A 200 8.90 13.63 15.86
C VAL A 200 7.45 13.47 15.39
N ASP A 201 6.55 13.04 16.30
CA ASP A 201 5.11 12.97 16.00
C ASP A 201 4.51 14.37 15.81
N GLU A 202 4.90 15.34 16.64
CA GLU A 202 4.42 16.72 16.56
C GLU A 202 4.89 17.38 15.25
N ASP A 203 6.14 17.20 14.88
CA ASP A 203 6.70 17.70 13.63
C ASP A 203 6.03 17.06 12.41
N TYR A 204 5.78 15.74 12.44
CA TYR A 204 5.00 15.07 11.40
C TYR A 204 3.58 15.66 11.27
N ILE A 205 2.88 15.87 12.37
CA ILE A 205 1.54 16.48 12.37
C ILE A 205 1.59 17.91 11.77
N ASN A 206 2.61 18.70 12.12
CA ASN A 206 2.79 20.03 11.57
C ASN A 206 3.06 20.00 10.05
N GLU A 207 3.84 19.04 9.56
CA GLU A 207 4.02 18.83 8.11
C GLU A 207 2.71 18.43 7.43
N VAL A 208 1.94 17.51 8.01
CA VAL A 208 0.63 17.12 7.44
C VAL A 208 -0.33 18.31 7.37
N LEU A 209 -0.35 19.22 8.34
CA LEU A 209 -1.20 20.42 8.29
C LEU A 209 -0.91 21.28 7.04
N THR A 210 0.29 21.23 6.49
CA THR A 210 0.67 22.00 5.31
C THR A 210 0.04 21.51 4.00
N VAL A 211 -0.61 20.34 3.98
CA VAL A 211 -1.30 19.84 2.76
C VAL A 211 -2.57 20.62 2.44
N GLN A 212 -3.10 21.35 3.42
CA GLN A 212 -4.31 22.15 3.23
C GLN A 212 -4.07 23.25 2.19
N LEU A 213 -4.99 23.33 1.24
CA LEU A 213 -4.97 24.36 0.20
C LEU A 213 -5.86 25.54 0.57
N ASN A 214 -6.91 25.33 1.36
CA ASN A 214 -7.85 26.36 1.80
C ASN A 214 -8.10 26.27 3.32
N PRO A 215 -7.07 26.44 4.18
CA PRO A 215 -7.20 26.27 5.63
C PRO A 215 -8.19 27.24 6.28
N GLN A 216 -8.41 28.41 5.65
CA GLN A 216 -9.36 29.43 6.10
C GLN A 216 -10.84 29.10 5.79
N LEU A 217 -11.10 28.01 5.05
CA LEU A 217 -12.47 27.61 4.72
C LEU A 217 -13.26 27.31 5.98
N SER A 218 -14.46 27.96 6.18
CA SER A 218 -15.32 27.65 7.31
C SER A 218 -15.72 26.18 7.32
N LYS A 219 -15.62 25.56 8.50
CA LYS A 219 -16.00 24.17 8.74
C LYS A 219 -17.46 24.03 9.23
N ASP A 220 -18.17 25.17 9.38
CA ASP A 220 -19.56 25.18 9.83
C ASP A 220 -20.45 24.35 8.90
N ASN A 221 -21.35 23.59 9.52
CA ASN A 221 -22.29 22.71 8.80
C ASN A 221 -21.61 21.62 7.93
N PHE A 222 -20.34 21.27 8.21
CA PHE A 222 -19.67 20.14 7.60
C PHE A 222 -19.31 19.11 8.68
N LYS A 223 -19.80 17.90 8.52
CA LYS A 223 -19.62 16.81 9.48
C LYS A 223 -19.06 15.58 8.77
N LEU A 224 -18.11 14.92 9.40
CA LEU A 224 -17.56 13.67 8.90
C LEU A 224 -17.53 12.58 9.97
N VAL A 225 -17.62 11.33 9.52
CA VAL A 225 -17.37 10.14 10.33
C VAL A 225 -16.00 9.59 9.97
N TYR A 226 -15.23 9.19 10.97
CA TYR A 226 -13.93 8.57 10.78
C TYR A 226 -13.79 7.26 11.53
N THR A 227 -13.20 6.26 10.85
CA THR A 227 -12.78 4.99 11.46
C THR A 227 -11.35 4.62 11.09
N PRO A 228 -10.50 4.28 12.07
CA PRO A 228 -9.16 3.75 11.87
C PRO A 228 -9.13 2.23 11.69
N GLN A 229 -10.25 1.52 11.67
CA GLN A 229 -10.34 0.05 11.59
C GLN A 229 -9.46 -0.66 12.63
N HIS A 230 -9.47 -0.20 13.89
CA HIS A 230 -8.59 -0.62 14.99
C HIS A 230 -7.09 -0.36 14.76
N GLY A 231 -6.74 0.33 13.67
CA GLY A 231 -5.36 0.56 13.24
C GLY A 231 -4.66 1.75 13.91
N THR A 232 -3.58 2.15 13.26
CA THR A 232 -2.57 3.08 13.79
C THR A 232 -2.94 4.55 13.69
N SER A 233 -3.84 4.93 12.75
CA SER A 233 -4.04 6.34 12.37
C SER A 233 -4.84 7.17 13.37
N TYR A 234 -5.56 6.56 14.34
CA TYR A 234 -6.48 7.28 15.21
C TYR A 234 -5.85 8.48 15.92
N LYS A 235 -4.67 8.30 16.53
CA LYS A 235 -4.01 9.37 17.30
C LYS A 235 -3.62 10.55 16.40
N ALA A 236 -3.05 10.25 15.23
CA ALA A 236 -2.62 11.28 14.27
C ALA A 236 -3.82 12.02 13.69
N ILE A 237 -4.85 11.31 13.23
CA ILE A 237 -6.07 11.90 12.66
C ILE A 237 -6.82 12.73 13.68
N LYS A 238 -6.94 12.25 14.93
CA LYS A 238 -7.57 13.03 15.98
C LYS A 238 -6.81 14.33 16.25
N ALA A 239 -5.48 14.28 16.37
CA ALA A 239 -4.67 15.47 16.57
C ALA A 239 -4.78 16.47 15.40
N LEU A 240 -4.84 15.99 14.16
CA LEU A 240 -5.02 16.83 12.98
C LEU A 240 -6.40 17.52 12.98
N PHE A 241 -7.47 16.76 13.14
CA PHE A 241 -8.83 17.33 13.09
C PHE A 241 -9.14 18.23 14.29
N ASP A 242 -8.61 17.93 15.49
CA ASP A 242 -8.71 18.83 16.65
C ASP A 242 -8.03 20.19 16.36
N LYS A 243 -6.84 20.18 15.69
CA LYS A 243 -6.12 21.42 15.35
C LYS A 243 -6.84 22.25 14.27
N VAL A 244 -7.50 21.60 13.30
CA VAL A 244 -8.15 22.30 12.19
C VAL A 244 -9.63 22.62 12.45
N GLY A 245 -10.25 22.01 13.46
CA GLY A 245 -11.60 22.33 13.93
C GLY A 245 -12.74 21.73 13.10
N TYR A 246 -12.56 20.54 12.50
CA TYR A 246 -13.65 19.80 11.88
C TYR A 246 -14.54 19.10 12.93
N ASP A 247 -15.87 19.06 12.68
CA ASP A 247 -16.82 18.24 13.46
C ASP A 247 -16.70 16.76 13.01
N VAL A 248 -16.00 15.97 13.83
CA VAL A 248 -15.68 14.56 13.54
C VAL A 248 -16.38 13.64 14.53
N VAL A 249 -17.16 12.72 14.01
CA VAL A 249 -17.71 11.60 14.77
C VAL A 249 -16.84 10.38 14.56
N TYR A 250 -16.17 9.94 15.62
CA TYR A 250 -15.32 8.76 15.61
C TYR A 250 -16.11 7.49 15.89
N VAL A 251 -15.88 6.42 15.14
CA VAL A 251 -16.46 5.09 15.39
C VAL A 251 -15.76 4.48 16.60
N LYS A 252 -16.35 4.69 17.77
CA LYS A 252 -15.72 4.46 19.09
C LYS A 252 -15.20 3.04 19.26
N GLU A 253 -15.97 2.05 18.80
CA GLU A 253 -15.64 0.63 18.90
C GLU A 253 -14.35 0.27 18.12
N GLN A 254 -14.04 1.05 17.08
CA GLN A 254 -12.91 0.81 16.18
C GLN A 254 -11.70 1.73 16.48
N CYS A 255 -11.81 2.67 17.42
CA CYS A 255 -10.72 3.61 17.74
C CYS A 255 -9.60 3.00 18.58
N ASN A 256 -9.90 1.98 19.37
CA ASN A 256 -8.88 1.30 20.16
C ASN A 256 -8.17 0.23 19.33
N PRO A 257 -6.84 0.11 19.47
CA PRO A 257 -6.09 -0.96 18.83
C PRO A 257 -6.62 -2.33 19.27
N ASP A 258 -6.95 -3.17 18.29
CA ASP A 258 -7.40 -4.55 18.53
C ASP A 258 -6.81 -5.48 17.46
N PRO A 259 -5.89 -6.39 17.82
CA PRO A 259 -5.28 -7.30 16.87
C PRO A 259 -6.25 -8.34 16.29
N ALA A 260 -7.40 -8.57 16.96
CA ALA A 260 -8.45 -9.46 16.48
C ALA A 260 -9.40 -8.81 15.48
N PHE A 261 -9.35 -7.47 15.32
CA PHE A 261 -10.29 -6.70 14.49
C PHE A 261 -11.76 -6.97 14.84
N SER A 262 -12.09 -7.07 16.14
CA SER A 262 -13.38 -7.61 16.64
C SER A 262 -14.61 -6.87 16.12
N ASN A 263 -14.48 -5.55 15.83
CA ASN A 263 -15.58 -4.74 15.33
C ASN A 263 -15.42 -4.37 13.84
N THR A 264 -14.60 -5.10 13.10
CA THR A 264 -14.34 -4.87 11.68
C THR A 264 -14.50 -6.17 10.90
N LEU A 265 -15.39 -6.18 9.92
CA LEU A 265 -15.62 -7.36 9.07
C LEU A 265 -14.47 -7.58 8.08
N CYS A 266 -13.83 -6.50 7.65
CA CYS A 266 -12.68 -6.51 6.76
C CYS A 266 -11.92 -5.18 6.91
N PRO A 267 -10.63 -5.16 7.34
CA PRO A 267 -9.90 -3.92 7.54
C PRO A 267 -9.31 -3.34 6.24
N ASN A 268 -9.93 -3.59 5.10
CA ASN A 268 -9.50 -3.12 3.79
C ASN A 268 -10.45 -2.04 3.26
N PRO A 269 -10.01 -0.78 3.07
CA PRO A 269 -10.84 0.29 2.52
C PRO A 269 -11.40 0.04 1.12
N GLU A 270 -10.84 -0.91 0.37
CA GLU A 270 -11.39 -1.34 -0.93
C GLU A 270 -12.66 -2.21 -0.79
N ASP A 271 -12.88 -2.79 0.40
CA ASP A 271 -14.00 -3.69 0.67
C ASP A 271 -15.17 -2.94 1.31
N PRO A 272 -16.38 -2.99 0.75
CA PRO A 272 -17.56 -2.34 1.34
C PRO A 272 -17.83 -2.74 2.79
N ARG A 273 -17.41 -3.94 3.23
CA ARG A 273 -17.57 -4.43 4.60
C ARG A 273 -16.79 -3.59 5.62
N ALA A 274 -15.74 -2.88 5.20
CA ALA A 274 -15.00 -1.95 6.07
C ALA A 274 -15.85 -0.76 6.54
N TYR A 275 -16.93 -0.43 5.84
CA TYR A 275 -17.73 0.75 6.11
C TYR A 275 -18.99 0.50 6.94
N VAL A 276 -19.37 -0.75 7.18
CA VAL A 276 -20.69 -1.10 7.74
C VAL A 276 -21.00 -0.29 8.99
N LEU A 277 -20.15 -0.36 10.01
CA LEU A 277 -20.38 0.36 11.28
C LEU A 277 -20.25 1.90 11.10
N ALA A 278 -19.30 2.36 10.31
CA ALA A 278 -19.12 3.79 10.06
C ALA A 278 -20.30 4.42 9.31
N LEU A 279 -20.95 3.68 8.40
CA LEU A 279 -22.16 4.12 7.71
C LEU A 279 -23.38 4.18 8.64
N GLU A 280 -23.47 3.32 9.66
CA GLU A 280 -24.49 3.41 10.69
C GLU A 280 -24.32 4.71 11.51
N TYR A 281 -23.11 5.02 11.94
CA TYR A 281 -22.77 6.28 12.60
C TYR A 281 -23.09 7.49 11.70
N ALA A 282 -22.73 7.43 10.42
CA ALA A 282 -22.96 8.50 9.48
C ALA A 282 -24.45 8.78 9.27
N LYS A 283 -25.29 7.76 9.19
CA LYS A 283 -26.75 7.90 9.10
C LYS A 283 -27.35 8.52 10.36
N GLN A 284 -26.84 8.16 11.56
CA GLN A 284 -27.33 8.69 12.83
C GLN A 284 -27.00 10.17 13.02
N CYS A 285 -25.81 10.61 12.60
CA CYS A 285 -25.37 12.00 12.77
C CYS A 285 -25.51 12.87 11.52
N ASP A 286 -26.06 12.32 10.45
CA ASP A 286 -26.26 12.99 9.15
C ASP A 286 -24.95 13.55 8.58
N ALA A 287 -23.87 12.73 8.58
CA ALA A 287 -22.56 13.16 8.12
C ALA A 287 -22.51 13.36 6.60
N ASP A 288 -21.65 14.25 6.13
CA ASP A 288 -21.43 14.53 4.72
C ASP A 288 -20.55 13.46 4.04
N ILE A 289 -19.54 12.99 4.78
CA ILE A 289 -18.62 11.96 4.31
C ILE A 289 -18.24 10.97 5.42
N VAL A 290 -17.78 9.81 5.01
CA VAL A 290 -17.16 8.80 5.85
C VAL A 290 -15.75 8.54 5.34
N LEU A 291 -14.77 8.60 6.24
CA LEU A 291 -13.37 8.29 5.98
C LEU A 291 -12.97 7.03 6.74
N THR A 292 -12.26 6.12 6.07
CA THR A 292 -11.70 4.91 6.69
C THR A 292 -10.27 4.69 6.25
N THR A 293 -9.36 4.47 7.19
CA THR A 293 -7.98 4.08 6.91
C THR A 293 -7.77 2.59 7.17
N ASP A 294 -6.81 1.98 6.48
CA ASP A 294 -6.37 0.63 6.79
C ASP A 294 -5.50 0.59 8.07
N PRO A 295 -5.19 -0.62 8.60
CA PRO A 295 -4.53 -0.74 9.89
C PRO A 295 -3.16 -0.05 10.01
N ASP A 296 -2.35 -0.02 8.96
CA ASP A 296 -1.05 0.67 8.97
C ASP A 296 -1.10 2.11 8.43
N GLY A 297 -2.31 2.59 8.11
CA GLY A 297 -2.59 4.00 7.87
C GLY A 297 -2.01 4.57 6.59
N ASP A 298 -1.70 3.73 5.61
CA ASP A 298 -1.15 4.16 4.32
C ASP A 298 -2.23 4.30 3.23
N ARG A 299 -3.47 3.83 3.47
CA ARG A 299 -4.61 3.92 2.55
C ARG A 299 -5.78 4.67 3.15
N LEU A 300 -6.60 5.26 2.28
CA LEU A 300 -7.82 5.95 2.67
C LEU A 300 -8.98 5.60 1.74
N GLY A 301 -10.07 5.16 2.33
CA GLY A 301 -11.34 4.97 1.67
C GLY A 301 -12.36 6.06 2.02
N LEU A 302 -13.27 6.32 1.09
CA LEU A 302 -14.22 7.42 1.15
C LEU A 302 -15.63 6.96 0.77
N ALA A 303 -16.62 7.30 1.61
CA ALA A 303 -18.02 7.30 1.22
C ALA A 303 -18.58 8.73 1.31
N VAL A 304 -19.40 9.12 0.36
CA VAL A 304 -19.96 10.47 0.21
C VAL A 304 -21.48 10.40 0.27
N LYS A 305 -22.10 11.27 1.07
CA LYS A 305 -23.56 11.44 1.06
C LYS A 305 -23.99 12.17 -0.21
N HIS A 306 -24.82 11.53 -1.04
CA HIS A 306 -25.36 12.07 -2.26
C HIS A 306 -26.80 11.59 -2.43
N ASP A 307 -27.75 12.51 -2.69
CA ASP A 307 -29.18 12.22 -2.82
C ASP A 307 -29.74 11.35 -1.68
N GLY A 308 -29.33 11.65 -0.44
CA GLY A 308 -29.77 10.94 0.76
C GLY A 308 -29.16 9.54 0.96
N GLN A 309 -28.26 9.10 0.08
CA GLN A 309 -27.56 7.81 0.18
C GLN A 309 -26.05 8.00 0.34
N TYR A 310 -25.36 7.03 0.93
CA TYR A 310 -23.91 7.02 0.98
C TYR A 310 -23.35 6.18 -0.17
N VAL A 311 -22.53 6.81 -1.01
CA VAL A 311 -21.90 6.20 -2.18
C VAL A 311 -20.41 6.03 -1.89
N LEU A 312 -19.90 4.79 -2.00
CA LEU A 312 -18.48 4.50 -1.88
C LEU A 312 -17.78 4.87 -3.18
N LEU A 313 -16.71 5.65 -3.06
CA LEU A 313 -15.85 5.97 -4.19
C LEU A 313 -14.67 5.01 -4.29
N SER A 314 -14.35 4.58 -5.51
CA SER A 314 -13.12 3.82 -5.76
C SER A 314 -11.87 4.69 -5.55
N GLY A 315 -10.71 4.04 -5.40
CA GLY A 315 -9.43 4.75 -5.31
C GLY A 315 -9.16 5.64 -6.53
N ASN A 316 -9.52 5.19 -7.72
CA ASN A 316 -9.41 5.97 -8.96
C ASN A 316 -10.36 7.18 -8.99
N GLN A 317 -11.61 7.00 -8.58
CA GLN A 317 -12.60 8.09 -8.54
C GLN A 317 -12.20 9.16 -7.53
N THR A 318 -11.81 8.74 -6.32
CA THR A 318 -11.29 9.65 -5.29
C THR A 318 -10.03 10.36 -5.78
N GLY A 319 -9.09 9.63 -6.39
CA GLY A 319 -7.88 10.19 -6.98
C GLY A 319 -8.17 11.25 -8.04
N ALA A 320 -9.11 11.00 -8.96
CA ALA A 320 -9.50 11.96 -10.00
C ALA A 320 -10.03 13.27 -9.42
N ILE A 321 -10.90 13.20 -8.39
CA ILE A 321 -11.44 14.39 -7.72
C ILE A 321 -10.34 15.18 -7.01
N ILE A 322 -9.44 14.48 -6.29
CA ILE A 322 -8.33 15.13 -5.56
C ILE A 322 -7.36 15.77 -6.55
N ILE A 323 -7.02 15.12 -7.65
CA ILE A 323 -6.13 15.67 -8.69
C ILE A 323 -6.69 16.99 -9.23
N ASP A 324 -7.97 17.01 -9.60
CA ASP A 324 -8.63 18.24 -10.08
C ASP A 324 -8.62 19.32 -9.00
N TYR A 325 -8.97 18.98 -7.76
CA TYR A 325 -8.95 19.91 -6.64
C TYR A 325 -7.57 20.49 -6.39
N VAL A 326 -6.56 19.64 -6.24
CA VAL A 326 -5.17 20.07 -5.94
C VAL A 326 -4.64 20.96 -7.04
N PHE A 327 -4.78 20.57 -8.31
CA PHE A 327 -4.19 21.30 -9.41
C PHE A 327 -4.98 22.58 -9.73
N SER A 328 -6.31 22.56 -9.62
CA SER A 328 -7.10 23.78 -9.78
C SER A 328 -6.78 24.82 -8.72
N GLN A 329 -6.68 24.41 -7.45
CA GLN A 329 -6.38 25.34 -6.35
C GLN A 329 -4.94 25.88 -6.45
N ASN A 330 -3.95 25.05 -6.77
CA ASN A 330 -2.57 25.49 -6.96
C ASN A 330 -2.45 26.43 -8.17
N LYS A 331 -3.13 26.13 -9.28
CA LYS A 331 -3.16 27.02 -10.46
C LYS A 331 -3.81 28.37 -10.14
N LEU A 332 -4.93 28.35 -9.41
CA LEU A 332 -5.63 29.59 -8.98
C LEU A 332 -4.73 30.47 -8.10
N LYS A 333 -3.88 29.87 -7.27
CA LYS A 333 -2.96 30.57 -6.35
C LYS A 333 -1.60 30.88 -6.98
N GLY A 334 -1.34 30.43 -8.20
CA GLY A 334 -0.04 30.59 -8.85
C GLY A 334 1.09 29.78 -8.19
N THR A 335 0.73 28.68 -7.50
CA THR A 335 1.69 27.80 -6.80
C THR A 335 1.93 26.47 -7.49
N LEU A 336 1.29 26.21 -8.64
CA LEU A 336 1.55 25.01 -9.43
C LEU A 336 2.88 25.19 -10.17
N PRO A 337 3.92 24.35 -9.91
CA PRO A 337 5.22 24.47 -10.57
C PRO A 337 5.13 24.25 -12.08
N GLU A 338 5.95 24.97 -12.86
CA GLU A 338 6.01 24.80 -14.33
C GLU A 338 6.52 23.41 -14.72
N ASN A 339 7.43 22.83 -13.93
CA ASN A 339 8.00 21.50 -14.11
C ASN A 339 7.28 20.42 -13.29
N ALA A 340 5.99 20.63 -12.96
CA ALA A 340 5.22 19.71 -12.13
C ALA A 340 5.12 18.31 -12.73
N VAL A 341 5.25 17.30 -11.88
CA VAL A 341 5.07 15.89 -12.21
C VAL A 341 4.14 15.20 -11.22
N MET A 342 3.25 14.38 -11.76
CA MET A 342 2.39 13.45 -11.03
C MET A 342 2.81 12.02 -11.36
N PHE A 343 2.71 11.13 -10.36
CA PHE A 343 2.97 9.71 -10.54
C PHE A 343 1.72 8.86 -10.32
N ASN A 344 1.55 7.84 -11.15
CA ASN A 344 0.58 6.77 -10.95
C ASN A 344 1.13 5.43 -11.49
N THR A 345 0.37 4.34 -11.33
CA THR A 345 0.82 3.03 -11.79
C THR A 345 0.31 2.68 -13.18
N VAL A 346 0.90 1.66 -13.79
CA VAL A 346 0.47 1.15 -15.10
C VAL A 346 -0.94 0.54 -15.09
N VAL A 347 -1.51 0.30 -13.91
CA VAL A 347 -2.90 -0.20 -13.72
C VAL A 347 -3.84 0.82 -13.09
N THR A 348 -3.37 2.05 -12.88
CA THR A 348 -4.19 3.18 -12.41
C THR A 348 -4.93 3.81 -13.59
N SER A 349 -6.12 4.38 -13.33
CA SER A 349 -7.01 4.98 -14.33
C SER A 349 -6.37 6.08 -15.19
N ASP A 350 -6.72 6.12 -16.46
CA ASP A 350 -6.31 7.19 -17.35
C ASP A 350 -7.07 8.51 -17.12
N LEU A 351 -8.18 8.50 -16.36
CA LEU A 351 -8.92 9.73 -16.04
C LEU A 351 -8.04 10.74 -15.28
N GLY A 352 -7.33 10.29 -14.23
CA GLY A 352 -6.42 11.16 -13.47
C GLY A 352 -5.29 11.73 -14.33
N GLU A 353 -4.77 10.95 -15.28
CA GLU A 353 -3.75 11.41 -16.23
C GLU A 353 -4.28 12.53 -17.13
N ARG A 354 -5.48 12.36 -17.69
CA ARG A 354 -6.13 13.38 -18.56
C ARG A 354 -6.39 14.68 -17.80
N ILE A 355 -6.80 14.56 -16.52
CA ILE A 355 -6.99 15.73 -15.67
C ILE A 355 -5.65 16.46 -15.47
N ALA A 356 -4.60 15.74 -15.08
CA ALA A 356 -3.27 16.31 -14.86
C ALA A 356 -2.74 17.03 -16.10
N GLN A 357 -2.81 16.39 -17.26
CA GLN A 357 -2.40 16.96 -18.55
C GLN A 357 -3.15 18.25 -18.90
N ASN A 358 -4.44 18.36 -18.56
CA ASN A 358 -5.22 19.59 -18.78
C ASN A 358 -4.72 20.77 -17.92
N TYR A 359 -4.06 20.49 -16.80
CA TYR A 359 -3.40 21.52 -15.96
C TYR A 359 -1.93 21.77 -16.35
N GLY A 360 -1.40 21.08 -17.36
CA GLY A 360 -0.01 21.17 -17.78
C GLY A 360 0.96 20.35 -16.92
N VAL A 361 0.43 19.47 -16.07
CA VAL A 361 1.23 18.59 -15.22
C VAL A 361 1.65 17.35 -16.02
N SER A 362 2.95 17.07 -16.04
CA SER A 362 3.47 15.84 -16.65
C SER A 362 3.09 14.61 -15.80
N VAL A 363 2.88 13.47 -16.43
CA VAL A 363 2.54 12.22 -15.74
C VAL A 363 3.57 11.17 -16.07
N GLU A 364 4.12 10.53 -15.04
CA GLU A 364 4.99 9.36 -15.18
C GLU A 364 4.31 8.14 -14.55
N LYS A 365 4.26 7.06 -15.33
CA LYS A 365 3.74 5.77 -14.85
C LYS A 365 4.86 4.93 -14.24
N THR A 366 4.52 4.21 -13.17
CA THR A 366 5.41 3.23 -12.53
C THR A 366 4.78 1.85 -12.55
N LEU A 367 5.55 0.82 -12.23
CA LEU A 367 4.98 -0.47 -11.85
C LEU A 367 4.14 -0.33 -10.58
N THR A 368 3.27 -1.30 -10.31
CA THR A 368 2.46 -1.35 -9.10
C THR A 368 3.33 -1.47 -7.85
N GLY A 369 3.06 -0.63 -6.87
CA GLY A 369 3.78 -0.54 -5.60
C GLY A 369 4.39 0.84 -5.40
N PHE A 370 3.98 1.51 -4.33
CA PHE A 370 4.33 2.92 -4.07
C PHE A 370 5.84 3.18 -3.94
N LYS A 371 6.62 2.13 -3.64
CA LYS A 371 8.09 2.19 -3.64
C LYS A 371 8.68 2.71 -4.96
N TYR A 372 8.07 2.38 -6.09
CA TYR A 372 8.51 2.91 -7.38
C TYR A 372 8.18 4.40 -7.53
N ILE A 373 7.05 4.84 -6.98
CA ILE A 373 6.70 6.27 -6.92
C ILE A 373 7.68 7.00 -6.00
N GLY A 374 7.91 6.46 -4.78
CA GLY A 374 8.86 7.04 -3.82
C GLY A 374 10.28 7.15 -4.38
N ASP A 375 10.77 6.12 -5.08
CA ASP A 375 12.07 6.12 -5.74
C ASP A 375 12.14 7.15 -6.89
N LYS A 376 11.08 7.28 -7.70
CA LYS A 376 10.99 8.31 -8.74
C LYS A 376 11.01 9.73 -8.19
N ILE A 377 10.28 9.98 -7.09
CA ILE A 377 10.32 11.27 -6.40
C ILE A 377 11.77 11.61 -6.02
N GLU A 378 12.50 10.66 -5.42
CA GLU A 378 13.87 10.88 -5.01
C GLU A 378 14.81 11.10 -6.21
N GLN A 379 14.65 10.34 -7.30
CA GLN A 379 15.42 10.54 -8.52
C GLN A 379 15.25 11.96 -9.08
N HIS A 380 14.03 12.51 -9.09
CA HIS A 380 13.78 13.88 -9.56
C HIS A 380 14.30 14.93 -8.57
N ASN A 381 14.23 14.68 -7.27
CA ASN A 381 14.80 15.56 -6.25
C ASN A 381 16.33 15.66 -6.38
N ILE A 382 17.02 14.55 -6.66
CA ILE A 382 18.47 14.52 -6.91
C ILE A 382 18.80 15.25 -8.23
N LYS A 383 18.05 14.98 -9.31
CA LYS A 383 18.25 15.62 -10.63
C LYS A 383 17.83 17.08 -10.66
N LYS A 384 16.92 17.49 -9.79
CA LYS A 384 16.29 18.83 -9.75
C LYS A 384 15.60 19.21 -11.06
N ASP A 385 15.06 18.22 -11.78
CA ASP A 385 14.47 18.42 -13.12
C ASP A 385 12.95 18.53 -13.08
N LYS A 386 12.27 17.84 -12.14
CA LYS A 386 10.82 17.90 -11.95
C LYS A 386 10.45 18.07 -10.48
N THR A 387 9.31 18.70 -10.25
CA THR A 387 8.74 18.91 -8.91
C THR A 387 7.52 18.03 -8.72
N PHE A 388 7.57 17.15 -7.71
CA PHE A 388 6.44 16.31 -7.31
C PHE A 388 5.25 17.15 -6.86
N VAL A 389 4.06 16.83 -7.36
CA VAL A 389 2.82 17.53 -6.98
C VAL A 389 1.68 16.60 -6.55
N PHE A 390 1.72 15.33 -6.91
CA PHE A 390 0.78 14.30 -6.48
C PHE A 390 1.23 12.92 -6.93
N GLY A 391 0.91 11.89 -6.12
CA GLY A 391 1.11 10.49 -6.49
C GLY A 391 -0.01 9.62 -5.96
N TYR A 392 -0.45 8.58 -6.72
CA TYR A 392 -1.49 7.69 -6.23
C TYR A 392 -1.50 6.33 -6.92
N GLU A 393 -2.08 5.37 -6.23
CA GLU A 393 -2.41 4.03 -6.75
C GLU A 393 -3.92 3.81 -6.70
N GLU A 394 -4.43 2.99 -7.62
CA GLU A 394 -5.83 2.57 -7.68
C GLU A 394 -6.31 1.90 -6.39
N SER A 395 -5.38 1.33 -5.62
CA SER A 395 -5.61 0.64 -4.36
C SER A 395 -5.73 1.58 -3.15
N TYR A 396 -6.31 2.77 -3.35
CA TYR A 396 -6.66 3.72 -2.29
C TYR A 396 -5.46 4.38 -1.58
N GLY A 397 -4.30 4.37 -2.19
CA GLY A 397 -3.09 4.99 -1.67
C GLY A 397 -2.77 6.30 -2.37
N TYR A 398 -2.62 7.40 -1.61
CA TYR A 398 -2.35 8.73 -2.14
C TYR A 398 -1.19 9.37 -1.40
N LEU A 399 -0.46 10.25 -2.08
CA LEU A 399 0.56 11.13 -1.52
C LEU A 399 0.38 12.53 -2.09
N ILE A 400 0.25 13.52 -1.20
CA ILE A 400 0.00 14.92 -1.57
C ILE A 400 1.29 15.73 -1.53
N LYS A 401 2.09 15.56 -0.47
CA LYS A 401 3.41 16.18 -0.29
C LYS A 401 4.47 15.15 0.02
N ASP A 402 5.66 15.38 -0.48
CA ASP A 402 6.77 14.43 -0.50
C ASP A 402 7.71 14.49 0.72
N PHE A 403 7.25 15.00 1.85
CA PHE A 403 8.00 14.89 3.10
C PHE A 403 8.10 13.44 3.62
N VAL A 404 7.27 12.53 3.09
CA VAL A 404 7.38 11.06 3.17
C VAL A 404 7.56 10.46 1.79
N ARG A 405 7.91 9.16 1.70
CA ARG A 405 8.14 8.44 0.42
C ARG A 405 7.24 7.21 0.26
N ASP A 406 6.15 7.18 1.01
CA ASP A 406 5.10 6.18 0.88
C ASP A 406 3.73 6.87 0.89
N LYS A 407 2.67 6.12 0.60
CA LYS A 407 1.29 6.57 0.71
C LYS A 407 1.01 7.10 2.11
N ASP A 408 0.22 8.15 2.20
CA ASP A 408 -0.07 8.77 3.49
C ASP A 408 -1.57 8.98 3.68
N GLY A 409 -2.19 8.08 4.46
CA GLY A 409 -3.60 8.15 4.82
C GLY A 409 -3.94 9.38 5.66
N ASN A 410 -2.98 9.89 6.45
CA ASN A 410 -3.21 11.08 7.29
C ASN A 410 -3.27 12.36 6.44
N GLN A 411 -2.33 12.53 5.48
CA GLN A 411 -2.41 13.60 4.48
C GLN A 411 -3.73 13.54 3.71
N SER A 412 -4.09 12.33 3.27
CA SER A 412 -5.28 12.08 2.47
C SER A 412 -6.56 12.40 3.22
N CYS A 413 -6.68 12.00 4.49
CA CYS A 413 -7.83 12.32 5.35
C CYS A 413 -8.05 13.82 5.45
N LEU A 414 -6.99 14.58 5.74
CA LEU A 414 -7.09 16.03 5.92
C LEU A 414 -7.47 16.73 4.62
N LEU A 415 -6.81 16.37 3.51
CA LEU A 415 -7.08 17.01 2.21
C LEU A 415 -8.47 16.66 1.66
N ILE A 416 -8.92 15.41 1.83
CA ILE A 416 -10.25 14.99 1.36
C ILE A 416 -11.35 15.66 2.19
N ALA A 417 -11.18 15.83 3.49
CA ALA A 417 -12.12 16.59 4.31
C ALA A 417 -12.22 18.04 3.83
N GLU A 418 -11.10 18.69 3.51
CA GLU A 418 -11.09 20.04 2.93
C GLU A 418 -11.75 20.07 1.55
N CYS A 419 -11.43 19.14 0.66
CA CYS A 419 -11.99 19.01 -0.67
C CYS A 419 -13.51 18.84 -0.63
N ALA A 420 -14.02 17.92 0.19
CA ALA A 420 -15.44 17.69 0.35
C ALA A 420 -16.17 18.93 0.91
N ASN A 421 -15.59 19.59 1.91
CA ASN A 421 -16.12 20.83 2.45
C ASN A 421 -16.12 21.96 1.40
N TYR A 422 -15.07 22.07 0.57
CA TYR A 422 -15.00 23.05 -0.52
C TYR A 422 -16.15 22.86 -1.53
N TYR A 423 -16.44 21.63 -1.92
CA TYR A 423 -17.57 21.35 -2.81
C TYR A 423 -18.91 21.60 -2.13
N LYS A 424 -19.05 21.25 -0.85
CA LYS A 424 -20.26 21.55 -0.08
C LYS A 424 -20.56 23.07 -0.02
N LYS A 425 -19.54 23.92 0.15
CA LYS A 425 -19.70 25.39 0.12
C LYS A 425 -20.15 25.91 -1.26
N LYS A 426 -20.03 25.09 -2.29
CA LYS A 426 -20.55 25.36 -3.65
C LYS A 426 -21.88 24.66 -3.91
N SER A 427 -22.56 24.14 -2.89
CA SER A 427 -23.79 23.35 -3.00
C SER A 427 -23.62 22.11 -3.89
N MET A 428 -22.47 21.48 -3.84
CA MET A 428 -22.09 20.26 -4.57
C MET A 428 -21.59 19.19 -3.60
N THR A 429 -21.73 17.95 -4.00
CA THR A 429 -21.05 16.81 -3.39
C THR A 429 -19.80 16.46 -4.18
N MET A 430 -18.95 15.57 -3.67
CA MET A 430 -17.83 15.03 -4.45
C MET A 430 -18.31 14.15 -5.63
N ILE A 431 -19.52 13.59 -5.54
CA ILE A 431 -20.15 12.87 -6.67
C ILE A 431 -20.50 13.84 -7.81
N ASP A 432 -21.02 15.03 -7.48
CA ASP A 432 -21.29 16.07 -8.50
C ASP A 432 -19.99 16.51 -9.17
N ALA A 433 -18.92 16.67 -8.40
CA ALA A 433 -17.60 16.97 -8.94
C ALA A 433 -17.10 15.86 -9.89
N LEU A 434 -17.24 14.60 -9.51
CA LEU A 434 -16.88 13.46 -10.37
C LEU A 434 -17.69 13.45 -11.67
N ASN A 435 -19.00 13.73 -11.59
CA ASN A 435 -19.87 13.80 -12.77
C ASN A 435 -19.44 14.92 -13.72
N GLN A 436 -19.01 16.07 -13.21
CA GLN A 436 -18.42 17.14 -14.03
C GLN A 436 -17.12 16.70 -14.72
N LEU A 437 -16.27 15.93 -14.04
CA LEU A 437 -15.07 15.36 -14.65
C LEU A 437 -15.43 14.36 -15.76
N TYR A 438 -16.43 13.52 -15.56
CA TYR A 438 -16.91 12.61 -16.61
C TYR A 438 -17.49 13.34 -17.81
N GLN A 439 -18.25 14.41 -17.59
CA GLN A 439 -18.75 15.25 -18.70
C GLN A 439 -17.61 15.88 -19.51
N LYS A 440 -16.52 16.27 -18.85
CA LYS A 440 -15.38 16.94 -19.49
C LYS A 440 -14.43 15.98 -20.19
N TYR A 441 -14.15 14.81 -19.61
CA TYR A 441 -13.07 13.90 -20.03
C TYR A 441 -13.56 12.56 -20.59
N GLY A 442 -14.86 12.29 -20.54
CA GLY A 442 -15.48 11.00 -20.83
C GLY A 442 -15.73 10.17 -19.58
N THR A 443 -16.65 9.23 -19.66
CA THR A 443 -16.99 8.33 -18.56
C THR A 443 -15.98 7.21 -18.47
N TYR A 444 -15.45 6.98 -17.27
CA TYR A 444 -14.53 5.91 -16.95
C TYR A 444 -15.14 4.99 -15.89
N ARG A 445 -14.87 3.69 -16.02
CA ARG A 445 -15.17 2.69 -15.03
C ARG A 445 -13.97 1.78 -14.87
N GLU A 446 -13.41 1.81 -13.68
CA GLU A 446 -12.32 0.92 -13.30
C GLU A 446 -12.88 -0.23 -12.47
N SER A 447 -12.40 -1.42 -12.76
CA SER A 447 -12.77 -2.62 -12.01
C SER A 447 -11.67 -3.67 -12.04
N GLN A 448 -11.79 -4.67 -11.18
CA GLN A 448 -10.82 -5.76 -11.07
C GLN A 448 -11.56 -7.09 -10.96
N LYS A 449 -11.10 -8.07 -11.73
CA LYS A 449 -11.51 -9.46 -11.57
C LYS A 449 -10.31 -10.29 -11.12
N SER A 450 -10.49 -11.08 -10.07
CA SER A 450 -9.42 -11.92 -9.51
C SER A 450 -9.81 -13.39 -9.56
N LEU A 451 -8.86 -14.24 -9.97
CA LEU A 451 -8.96 -15.69 -9.87
C LEU A 451 -8.07 -16.14 -8.70
N THR A 452 -8.63 -16.88 -7.76
CA THR A 452 -7.87 -17.43 -6.64
C THR A 452 -7.38 -18.82 -7.01
N LEU A 453 -6.06 -19.01 -7.00
CA LEU A 453 -5.39 -20.26 -7.35
C LEU A 453 -4.61 -20.76 -6.13
N THR A 454 -5.31 -21.41 -5.21
CA THR A 454 -4.75 -21.93 -3.95
C THR A 454 -4.05 -23.28 -4.12
N GLY A 455 -3.21 -23.64 -3.13
CA GLY A 455 -2.48 -24.91 -3.07
C GLY A 455 -1.05 -24.82 -3.62
N ALA A 456 -0.30 -25.89 -3.44
CA ALA A 456 1.10 -25.98 -3.88
C ALA A 456 1.29 -25.69 -5.37
N ASP A 457 0.32 -26.06 -6.20
CA ASP A 457 0.32 -25.84 -7.65
C ASP A 457 -0.15 -24.44 -8.06
N GLY A 458 -0.66 -23.62 -7.14
CA GLY A 458 -1.27 -22.34 -7.47
C GLY A 458 -0.28 -21.37 -8.14
N LYS A 459 0.95 -21.31 -7.63
CA LYS A 459 2.02 -20.48 -8.19
C LYS A 459 2.43 -20.95 -9.60
N GLU A 460 2.54 -22.24 -9.81
CA GLU A 460 2.86 -22.81 -11.14
C GLU A 460 1.73 -22.54 -12.15
N LYS A 461 0.47 -22.69 -11.72
CA LYS A 461 -0.70 -22.36 -12.56
C LYS A 461 -0.71 -20.88 -12.97
N MET A 462 -0.45 -19.96 -12.02
CA MET A 462 -0.33 -18.53 -12.33
C MET A 462 0.77 -18.25 -13.35
N GLN A 463 1.94 -18.91 -13.22
CA GLN A 463 3.05 -18.76 -14.16
C GLN A 463 2.69 -19.27 -15.55
N LYS A 464 2.08 -20.45 -15.65
CA LYS A 464 1.60 -20.99 -16.93
C LYS A 464 0.56 -20.08 -17.59
N MET A 465 -0.34 -19.49 -16.80
CA MET A 465 -1.34 -18.56 -17.34
C MET A 465 -0.70 -17.31 -17.93
N ILE A 466 0.21 -16.64 -17.21
CA ILE A 466 0.86 -15.43 -17.73
C ILE A 466 1.70 -15.73 -18.98
N GLU A 467 2.38 -16.88 -19.02
CA GLU A 467 3.13 -17.33 -20.18
C GLU A 467 2.21 -17.64 -21.39
N SER A 468 1.04 -18.22 -21.14
CA SER A 468 0.04 -18.45 -22.19
C SER A 468 -0.43 -17.14 -22.81
N PHE A 469 -0.77 -16.13 -22.01
CA PHE A 469 -1.14 -14.80 -22.52
C PHE A 469 0.01 -14.09 -23.23
N ARG A 470 1.25 -14.31 -22.80
CA ARG A 470 2.45 -13.75 -23.42
C ARG A 470 2.73 -14.36 -24.79
N ASN A 471 2.55 -15.66 -24.91
CA ASN A 471 2.80 -16.41 -26.17
C ASN A 471 1.64 -16.28 -27.18
N ASN A 472 0.42 -16.03 -26.70
CA ASN A 472 -0.78 -15.91 -27.51
C ASN A 472 -1.37 -14.49 -27.37
N ILE A 473 -0.67 -13.50 -27.93
CA ILE A 473 -1.11 -12.09 -27.87
C ILE A 473 -2.46 -11.94 -28.55
N LEU A 474 -3.45 -11.44 -27.81
CA LEU A 474 -4.80 -11.23 -28.33
C LEU A 474 -4.82 -10.08 -29.36
N SER A 475 -5.41 -10.30 -30.53
CA SER A 475 -5.68 -9.25 -31.53
C SER A 475 -6.94 -8.46 -31.24
N GLU A 476 -7.86 -9.06 -30.46
CA GLU A 476 -9.09 -8.43 -29.97
C GLU A 476 -9.39 -8.91 -28.55
N PHE A 477 -10.11 -8.10 -27.78
CA PHE A 477 -10.60 -8.43 -26.45
C PHE A 477 -12.10 -8.18 -26.40
N ALA A 478 -12.87 -9.27 -26.23
CA ALA A 478 -14.33 -9.22 -26.24
C ALA A 478 -14.90 -8.45 -27.44
N GLY A 479 -14.37 -8.65 -28.66
CA GLY A 479 -14.81 -8.00 -29.88
C GLY A 479 -14.31 -6.56 -30.09
N GLU A 480 -13.50 -6.01 -29.18
CA GLU A 480 -12.80 -4.75 -29.37
C GLU A 480 -11.37 -4.99 -29.85
N LYS A 481 -10.96 -4.29 -30.91
CA LYS A 481 -9.61 -4.44 -31.49
C LYS A 481 -8.54 -3.98 -30.51
N VAL A 482 -7.50 -4.82 -30.33
CA VAL A 482 -6.29 -4.43 -29.63
C VAL A 482 -5.40 -3.59 -30.56
N VAL A 483 -5.13 -2.34 -30.17
CA VAL A 483 -4.32 -1.39 -30.96
C VAL A 483 -2.88 -1.29 -30.45
N LYS A 484 -2.64 -1.65 -29.18
CA LYS A 484 -1.33 -1.64 -28.55
C LYS A 484 -1.26 -2.71 -27.47
N TYR A 485 -0.10 -3.37 -27.38
CA TYR A 485 0.22 -4.36 -26.36
C TYR A 485 1.55 -4.01 -25.69
N GLN A 486 1.62 -4.19 -24.38
CA GLN A 486 2.85 -4.03 -23.60
C GLN A 486 3.10 -5.26 -22.73
N ASP A 487 4.33 -5.77 -22.78
CA ASP A 487 4.83 -6.82 -21.88
C ASP A 487 5.99 -6.25 -21.07
N PHE A 488 5.76 -6.06 -19.78
CA PHE A 488 6.75 -5.51 -18.86
C PHE A 488 7.81 -6.55 -18.46
N GLY A 489 7.52 -7.85 -18.59
CA GLY A 489 8.48 -8.93 -18.36
C GLY A 489 9.52 -9.01 -19.46
N LEU A 490 9.09 -8.92 -20.71
CA LEU A 490 9.97 -8.87 -21.90
C LEU A 490 10.47 -7.46 -22.22
N ARG A 491 9.91 -6.43 -21.57
CA ARG A 491 10.19 -5.00 -21.83
C ARG A 491 9.96 -4.63 -23.30
N ILE A 492 8.80 -5.01 -23.82
CA ILE A 492 8.41 -4.69 -25.21
C ILE A 492 7.05 -4.01 -25.28
N THR A 493 6.89 -3.16 -26.29
CA THR A 493 5.58 -2.65 -26.74
C THR A 493 5.39 -3.02 -28.21
N ILE A 494 4.17 -3.43 -28.57
CA ILE A 494 3.75 -3.67 -29.95
C ILE A 494 2.61 -2.72 -30.23
N GLU A 495 2.78 -1.85 -31.22
CA GLU A 495 1.79 -0.85 -31.61
C GLU A 495 1.75 -0.78 -33.15
N ASN A 496 0.56 -0.93 -33.74
CA ASN A 496 0.37 -0.99 -35.19
C ASN A 496 1.25 -2.03 -35.89
N GLY A 497 1.54 -3.16 -35.22
CA GLY A 497 2.40 -4.22 -35.72
C GLY A 497 3.91 -3.98 -35.56
N GLU A 498 4.33 -2.80 -35.13
CA GLU A 498 5.72 -2.49 -34.84
C GLU A 498 6.09 -2.86 -33.39
N LYS A 499 7.20 -3.59 -33.23
CA LYS A 499 7.77 -3.95 -31.94
C LYS A 499 8.85 -2.93 -31.55
N LYS A 500 8.72 -2.36 -30.35
CA LYS A 500 9.69 -1.40 -29.77
C LYS A 500 10.08 -1.82 -28.36
N GLU A 501 11.22 -1.36 -27.87
CA GLU A 501 11.61 -1.53 -26.48
C GLU A 501 10.71 -0.69 -25.56
N LEU A 502 10.26 -1.29 -24.46
CA LEU A 502 9.55 -0.61 -23.36
C LEU A 502 10.60 -0.21 -22.31
N THR A 503 10.99 1.07 -22.32
CA THR A 503 12.01 1.61 -21.43
C THR A 503 11.40 2.24 -20.17
N GLY A 504 12.21 2.45 -19.12
CA GLY A 504 11.81 3.16 -17.90
C GLY A 504 11.11 2.31 -16.85
N PHE A 505 11.03 1.00 -17.04
CA PHE A 505 10.43 0.05 -16.10
C PHE A 505 11.37 -1.11 -15.80
N ASP A 506 11.34 -1.59 -14.57
CA ASP A 506 11.91 -2.88 -14.19
C ASP A 506 11.13 -4.03 -14.83
N LYS A 507 11.73 -5.21 -14.87
CA LYS A 507 11.01 -6.41 -15.32
C LYS A 507 9.91 -6.78 -14.33
N SER A 508 8.70 -7.00 -14.85
CA SER A 508 7.53 -7.41 -14.06
C SER A 508 6.57 -8.25 -14.89
N ASP A 509 5.95 -9.26 -14.30
CA ASP A 509 4.95 -10.08 -14.98
C ASP A 509 3.61 -9.32 -15.10
N VAL A 510 3.63 -8.25 -15.87
CA VAL A 510 2.45 -7.44 -16.23
C VAL A 510 2.33 -7.43 -17.75
N LEU A 511 1.13 -7.72 -18.25
CA LEU A 511 0.75 -7.58 -19.65
C LEU A 511 -0.36 -6.53 -19.74
N LYS A 512 -0.30 -5.60 -20.70
CA LYS A 512 -1.32 -4.58 -20.88
C LYS A 512 -1.77 -4.48 -22.33
N TYR A 513 -3.07 -4.58 -22.55
CA TYR A 513 -3.77 -4.50 -23.83
C TYR A 513 -4.55 -3.19 -23.90
N PHE A 514 -4.30 -2.39 -24.91
CA PHE A 514 -5.04 -1.15 -25.17
C PHE A 514 -6.00 -1.38 -26.33
N LEU A 515 -7.25 -0.98 -26.15
CA LEU A 515 -8.33 -1.19 -27.10
C LEU A 515 -8.61 0.05 -27.94
N ALA A 516 -9.23 -0.15 -29.11
CA ALA A 516 -9.53 0.92 -30.03
C ALA A 516 -10.52 1.97 -29.49
N ASP A 517 -11.39 1.59 -28.55
CA ASP A 517 -12.33 2.50 -27.88
C ASP A 517 -11.69 3.37 -26.76
N GLY A 518 -10.40 3.18 -26.51
CA GLY A 518 -9.66 3.86 -25.46
C GLY A 518 -9.71 3.18 -24.08
N SER A 519 -10.35 2.00 -23.99
CA SER A 519 -10.25 1.13 -22.81
C SER A 519 -8.92 0.39 -22.77
N TRP A 520 -8.54 -0.14 -21.61
CA TRP A 520 -7.41 -1.07 -21.51
C TRP A 520 -7.63 -2.14 -20.44
N ILE A 521 -6.95 -3.26 -20.63
CA ILE A 521 -6.92 -4.38 -19.70
C ILE A 521 -5.47 -4.67 -19.33
N ALA A 522 -5.19 -4.80 -18.02
CA ALA A 522 -3.90 -5.27 -17.55
C ALA A 522 -4.05 -6.61 -16.83
N ILE A 523 -3.12 -7.52 -17.08
CA ILE A 523 -3.11 -8.87 -16.52
C ILE A 523 -1.86 -9.03 -15.68
N ARG A 524 -2.01 -9.55 -14.45
CA ARG A 524 -0.89 -9.68 -13.51
C ARG A 524 -1.13 -10.79 -12.49
N PRO A 525 -0.16 -11.71 -12.27
CA PRO A 525 -0.13 -12.54 -11.07
C PRO A 525 0.18 -11.67 -9.85
N SER A 526 -0.48 -11.93 -8.72
CA SER A 526 -0.16 -11.23 -7.48
C SER A 526 1.14 -11.78 -6.90
N GLY A 527 2.03 -10.89 -6.44
CA GLY A 527 3.28 -11.28 -5.78
C GLY A 527 3.12 -11.65 -4.31
N THR A 528 1.97 -11.35 -3.68
CA THR A 528 1.74 -11.49 -2.24
C THR A 528 0.56 -12.40 -1.88
N GLU A 529 -0.29 -12.72 -2.84
CA GLU A 529 -1.49 -13.53 -2.67
C GLU A 529 -1.60 -14.56 -3.80
N PRO A 530 -2.23 -15.73 -3.59
CA PRO A 530 -2.46 -16.72 -4.64
C PRO A 530 -3.57 -16.28 -5.60
N LYS A 531 -3.43 -15.10 -6.19
CA LYS A 531 -4.42 -14.47 -7.07
C LYS A 531 -3.83 -14.06 -8.40
N PHE A 532 -4.55 -14.35 -9.47
CA PHE A 532 -4.30 -13.86 -10.82
C PHE A 532 -5.32 -12.76 -11.12
N LYS A 533 -4.85 -11.54 -11.43
CA LYS A 533 -5.68 -10.33 -11.45
C LYS A 533 -5.80 -9.78 -12.87
N PHE A 534 -7.02 -9.41 -13.25
CA PHE A 534 -7.35 -8.63 -14.44
C PHE A 534 -7.83 -7.25 -13.97
N TYR A 535 -7.14 -6.21 -14.40
CA TYR A 535 -7.51 -4.82 -14.15
C TYR A 535 -8.14 -4.25 -15.42
N PHE A 536 -9.22 -3.51 -15.27
CA PHE A 536 -9.92 -2.87 -16.37
C PHE A 536 -10.00 -1.37 -16.14
N CYS A 537 -9.68 -0.59 -17.17
CA CYS A 537 -10.06 0.81 -17.27
C CYS A 537 -10.94 0.93 -18.52
N ILE A 538 -12.22 1.01 -18.31
CA ILE A 538 -13.23 0.97 -19.36
C ILE A 538 -13.67 2.40 -19.64
N LYS A 539 -13.56 2.82 -20.88
CA LYS A 539 -14.02 4.13 -21.36
C LYS A 539 -15.31 3.99 -22.14
N GLY A 540 -16.24 4.92 -21.93
CA GLY A 540 -17.51 4.94 -22.66
C GLY A 540 -18.18 6.32 -22.65
N ASP A 541 -19.32 6.38 -23.32
CA ASP A 541 -20.08 7.63 -23.48
C ASP A 541 -21.03 7.89 -22.30
N SER A 542 -21.36 6.86 -21.53
CA SER A 542 -22.26 6.97 -20.38
C SER A 542 -21.98 5.89 -19.34
N GLN A 543 -22.54 6.04 -18.12
CA GLN A 543 -22.49 5.03 -17.07
C GLN A 543 -23.08 3.68 -17.53
N ASN A 544 -24.18 3.70 -18.27
CA ASN A 544 -24.80 2.47 -18.80
C ASN A 544 -23.90 1.77 -19.82
N ASP A 545 -23.20 2.53 -20.67
CA ASP A 545 -22.27 1.99 -21.67
C ASP A 545 -21.08 1.29 -20.97
N VAL A 546 -20.42 1.95 -20.02
CA VAL A 546 -19.27 1.34 -19.32
C VAL A 546 -19.66 0.13 -18.49
N LEU A 547 -20.89 0.09 -17.93
CA LEU A 547 -21.42 -1.08 -17.22
C LEU A 547 -21.69 -2.26 -18.19
N ALA A 548 -22.23 -1.99 -19.37
CA ALA A 548 -22.46 -3.00 -20.39
C ALA A 548 -21.13 -3.59 -20.89
N LYS A 549 -20.12 -2.75 -21.15
CA LYS A 549 -18.77 -3.17 -21.53
C LYS A 549 -18.10 -4.00 -20.42
N GLU A 550 -18.20 -3.59 -19.14
CA GLU A 550 -17.65 -4.34 -18.00
C GLU A 550 -18.20 -5.77 -17.97
N LYS A 551 -19.52 -5.92 -18.09
CA LYS A 551 -20.16 -7.24 -18.12
C LYS A 551 -19.64 -8.11 -19.26
N LYS A 552 -19.51 -7.53 -20.47
CA LYS A 552 -18.97 -8.21 -21.65
C LYS A 552 -17.52 -8.64 -21.45
N TYR A 553 -16.66 -7.77 -20.87
CA TYR A 553 -15.27 -8.06 -20.58
C TYR A 553 -15.12 -9.15 -19.52
N TYR A 554 -15.94 -9.14 -18.48
CA TYR A 554 -15.93 -10.17 -17.44
C TYR A 554 -16.32 -11.55 -17.99
N GLN A 555 -17.33 -11.61 -18.85
CA GLN A 555 -17.72 -12.85 -19.53
C GLN A 555 -16.60 -13.39 -20.42
N PHE A 556 -15.95 -12.52 -21.19
CA PHE A 556 -14.82 -12.91 -22.03
C PHE A 556 -13.65 -13.45 -21.21
N VAL A 557 -13.32 -12.85 -20.05
CA VAL A 557 -12.29 -13.41 -19.15
C VAL A 557 -12.71 -14.80 -18.64
N ASP A 558 -13.98 -15.02 -18.28
CA ASP A 558 -14.44 -16.34 -17.85
C ASP A 558 -14.30 -17.42 -18.93
N GLU A 559 -14.38 -17.04 -20.19
CA GLU A 559 -14.16 -17.93 -21.33
C GLU A 559 -12.66 -18.20 -21.56
N LEU A 560 -11.82 -17.17 -21.41
CA LEU A 560 -10.35 -17.27 -21.62
C LEU A 560 -9.65 -18.15 -20.56
N VAL A 561 -10.21 -18.25 -19.36
CA VAL A 561 -9.55 -18.94 -18.24
C VAL A 561 -10.15 -20.33 -17.94
N LYS A 562 -11.12 -20.77 -18.73
CA LYS A 562 -11.65 -22.16 -18.72
C LYS A 562 -10.67 -23.11 -19.38
#